data_73587c03afc7e04c09d278cc5db75342
#
_entry.id   73587c03afc7e04c09d278cc5db75342
#
_cell.length_a   1.000
_cell.length_b   1.000
_cell.length_c   1.000
_cell.angle_alpha   90.00
_cell.angle_beta   90.00
_cell.angle_gamma   90.00
#
_symmetry.space_group_name_H-M   'P 1'
#
loop_
_entity.id
_entity.type
_entity.pdbx_description
1 polymer ?
#
loop_
_entity_poly.entity_id
_entity_poly.type
_entity_poly.pdbx_seq_one_letter_code
_entity_poly.pdbx_strand_id
1 'polypeptide(L)'
;GSDNANRYFRSLYAGVRTLLRGNRHSVAVLNGRETSGQLEALSDDIFSYSGLGCRNVSLIFVSRGISLRFASRRMNPKYLNNYRQRKALREMCGDPFSDLGFALLIRQSEFSQALSEVSVVEYDDLSQVAAWLREHDAELQCVVSDCIDHSRRVPFGRSQQPTLSDYPDAVDVMEFLYDL
;
A
#
# COMPACT_ATOMS: atom_id res chain seq x y z
N GLY A 1 -6.30 -6.16 13.82
CA GLY A 1 -5.38 -5.76 14.89
C GLY A 1 -3.96 -5.71 14.38
N SER A 2 -3.01 -5.26 15.22
CA SER A 2 -1.58 -5.34 14.87
C SER A 2 -1.09 -6.80 14.91
N ASP A 3 0.03 -7.10 14.25
CA ASP A 3 0.61 -8.46 14.25
C ASP A 3 0.99 -8.93 15.66
N ASN A 4 1.35 -7.99 16.55
CA ASN A 4 1.57 -8.30 17.97
C ASN A 4 0.28 -8.74 18.68
N ALA A 5 -0.84 -8.03 18.43
CA ALA A 5 -2.15 -8.43 18.98
C ALA A 5 -2.58 -9.79 18.42
N ASN A 6 -2.35 -10.03 17.12
CA ASN A 6 -2.68 -11.33 16.50
C ASN A 6 -1.87 -12.48 17.10
N ARG A 7 -0.56 -12.29 17.36
CA ARG A 7 0.25 -13.32 18.04
C ARG A 7 -0.29 -13.62 19.44
N TYR A 8 -0.66 -12.61 20.20
CA TYR A 8 -1.25 -12.76 21.52
C TYR A 8 -2.58 -13.52 21.47
N PHE A 9 -3.51 -13.13 20.59
CA PHE A 9 -4.81 -13.80 20.45
C PHE A 9 -4.66 -15.23 19.93
N ARG A 10 -3.73 -15.50 19.01
CA ARG A 10 -3.43 -16.85 18.53
C ARG A 10 -2.97 -17.77 19.66
N SER A 11 -2.16 -17.25 20.57
CA SER A 11 -1.72 -18.00 21.76
C SER A 11 -2.86 -18.22 22.75
N LEU A 12 -3.68 -17.17 23.00
CA LEU A 12 -4.77 -17.22 23.97
C LEU A 12 -5.91 -18.16 23.52
N TYR A 13 -6.20 -18.22 22.22
CA TYR A 13 -7.27 -19.00 21.62
C TYR A 13 -6.76 -20.18 20.78
N ALA A 14 -5.63 -20.79 21.16
CA ALA A 14 -4.97 -21.85 20.39
C ALA A 14 -5.85 -23.08 20.11
N GLY A 15 -6.87 -23.32 20.92
CA GLY A 15 -7.82 -24.44 20.74
C GLY A 15 -9.15 -24.06 20.08
N VAL A 16 -9.30 -22.82 19.61
CA VAL A 16 -10.54 -22.31 19.02
C VAL A 16 -10.29 -21.89 17.59
N ARG A 17 -11.22 -22.20 16.67
CA ARG A 17 -11.16 -21.70 15.31
C ARG A 17 -11.28 -20.18 15.32
N THR A 18 -10.25 -19.50 14.86
CA THR A 18 -10.14 -18.04 14.92
C THR A 18 -9.84 -17.43 13.56
N LEU A 19 -10.48 -16.30 13.23
CA LEU A 19 -10.13 -15.46 12.10
C LEU A 19 -9.35 -14.23 12.61
N LEU A 20 -8.02 -14.32 12.52
CA LEU A 20 -7.12 -13.23 12.94
C LEU A 20 -6.66 -12.44 11.72
N ARG A 21 -6.95 -11.14 11.72
CA ARG A 21 -6.58 -10.21 10.64
C ARG A 21 -5.31 -9.46 11.01
N GLY A 22 -4.25 -9.66 10.21
CA GLY A 22 -2.96 -8.96 10.32
C GLY A 22 -2.94 -7.60 9.64
N ASN A 23 -1.77 -6.99 9.61
CA ASN A 23 -1.54 -5.82 8.79
C ASN A 23 -1.56 -6.21 7.31
N ARG A 24 -2.20 -5.37 6.51
CA ARG A 24 -2.26 -5.51 5.05
C ARG A 24 -1.85 -4.20 4.41
N HIS A 25 -1.23 -4.32 3.25
CA HIS A 25 -0.72 -3.21 2.47
C HIS A 25 -1.25 -3.29 1.04
N SER A 26 -1.32 -2.15 0.38
CA SER A 26 -1.60 -2.11 -1.05
C SER A 26 -0.41 -1.56 -1.81
N VAL A 27 -0.23 -2.08 -3.01
CA VAL A 27 0.86 -1.70 -3.90
C VAL A 27 0.33 -1.18 -5.24
N ALA A 28 1.13 -0.39 -5.94
CA ALA A 28 0.88 -0.05 -7.33
C ALA A 28 2.02 -0.55 -8.23
N VAL A 29 1.71 -0.93 -9.46
CA VAL A 29 2.70 -1.33 -10.47
C VAL A 29 2.50 -0.49 -11.71
N LEU A 30 3.53 0.29 -12.07
CA LEU A 30 3.55 1.26 -13.15
C LEU A 30 4.58 0.87 -14.20
N ASN A 31 4.20 0.89 -15.47
CA ASN A 31 5.10 0.57 -16.59
C ASN A 31 5.58 1.81 -17.38
N GLY A 32 5.20 3.00 -16.93
CA GLY A 32 5.57 4.28 -17.56
C GLY A 32 4.68 4.69 -18.73
N ARG A 33 3.56 3.99 -18.97
CA ARG A 33 2.57 4.34 -20.00
C ARG A 33 1.30 4.92 -19.41
N GLU A 34 1.29 5.15 -18.11
CA GLU A 34 0.14 5.69 -17.40
C GLU A 34 -0.17 7.10 -17.88
N THR A 35 -1.44 7.36 -18.15
CA THR A 35 -1.95 8.68 -18.48
C THR A 35 -1.93 9.60 -17.24
N SER A 36 -1.97 10.90 -17.44
CA SER A 36 -2.08 11.88 -16.35
C SER A 36 -3.31 11.63 -15.48
N GLY A 37 -4.44 11.21 -16.07
CA GLY A 37 -5.64 10.86 -15.34
C GLY A 37 -5.47 9.60 -14.45
N GLN A 38 -4.71 8.60 -14.91
CA GLN A 38 -4.39 7.42 -14.09
C GLN A 38 -3.45 7.76 -12.93
N LEU A 39 -2.47 8.65 -13.14
CA LEU A 39 -1.59 9.12 -12.06
C LEU A 39 -2.34 9.98 -11.03
N GLU A 40 -3.33 10.77 -11.46
CA GLU A 40 -4.22 11.49 -10.56
C GLU A 40 -5.09 10.53 -9.74
N ALA A 41 -5.67 9.52 -10.40
CA ALA A 41 -6.43 8.46 -9.74
C ALA A 41 -5.57 7.65 -8.75
N LEU A 42 -4.31 7.33 -9.11
CA LEU A 42 -3.35 6.72 -8.18
C LEU A 42 -3.08 7.61 -6.96
N SER A 43 -3.03 8.94 -7.15
CA SER A 43 -2.89 9.88 -6.02
C SER A 43 -4.06 9.73 -5.02
N ASP A 44 -5.27 9.45 -5.50
CA ASP A 44 -6.41 9.13 -4.62
C ASP A 44 -6.22 7.79 -3.91
N ASP A 45 -5.73 6.76 -4.60
CA ASP A 45 -5.44 5.47 -4.00
C ASP A 45 -4.38 5.55 -2.88
N ILE A 46 -3.41 6.47 -3.00
CA ILE A 46 -2.36 6.67 -1.99
C ILE A 46 -2.87 7.51 -0.81
N PHE A 47 -3.48 8.68 -1.09
CA PHE A 47 -3.65 9.74 -0.10
C PHE A 47 -5.08 9.89 0.45
N SER A 48 -6.06 9.16 -0.06
CA SER A 48 -7.41 9.15 0.51
C SER A 48 -7.34 8.71 1.98
N TYR A 49 -8.21 9.28 2.82
CA TYR A 49 -8.21 9.02 4.26
C TYR A 49 -6.84 9.22 4.93
N SER A 50 -6.00 10.09 4.34
CA SER A 50 -4.62 10.35 4.81
C SER A 50 -3.70 9.13 4.79
N GLY A 51 -3.92 8.18 3.90
CA GLY A 51 -3.10 6.99 3.77
C GLY A 51 -3.24 5.96 4.90
N LEU A 52 -4.28 6.05 5.73
CA LEU A 52 -4.43 5.23 6.95
C LEU A 52 -5.06 3.84 6.72
N GLY A 53 -5.60 3.57 5.53
CA GLY A 53 -6.28 2.31 5.23
C GLY A 53 -5.34 1.24 4.66
N CYS A 54 -5.66 -0.04 4.89
CA CYS A 54 -4.96 -1.16 4.25
C CYS A 54 -5.08 -1.14 2.71
N ARG A 55 -6.08 -0.45 2.16
CA ARG A 55 -6.28 -0.25 0.72
C ARG A 55 -5.53 0.96 0.16
N ASN A 56 -4.88 1.78 1.01
CA ASN A 56 -4.01 2.84 0.52
C ASN A 56 -2.69 2.25 0.01
N VAL A 57 -2.29 2.70 -1.17
CA VAL A 57 -1.01 2.30 -1.76
C VAL A 57 0.13 2.89 -0.94
N SER A 58 0.98 2.04 -0.39
CA SER A 58 2.14 2.42 0.43
C SER A 58 3.48 2.07 -0.21
N LEU A 59 3.46 1.26 -1.29
CA LEU A 59 4.63 0.90 -2.08
C LEU A 59 4.27 0.92 -3.56
N ILE A 60 5.15 1.51 -4.37
CA ILE A 60 4.98 1.67 -5.82
C ILE A 60 6.16 1.02 -6.54
N PHE A 61 5.88 0.08 -7.41
CA PHE A 61 6.84 -0.43 -8.39
C PHE A 61 6.79 0.42 -9.64
N VAL A 62 7.94 0.90 -10.09
CA VAL A 62 8.07 1.71 -11.31
C VAL A 62 9.12 1.12 -12.25
N SER A 63 8.87 1.18 -13.54
CA SER A 63 9.90 0.85 -14.53
C SER A 63 11.10 1.78 -14.36
N ARG A 64 12.30 1.25 -14.52
CA ARG A 64 13.53 2.04 -14.37
C ARG A 64 13.52 3.31 -15.19
N GLY A 65 13.96 4.41 -14.59
CA GLY A 65 14.06 5.72 -15.23
C GLY A 65 12.74 6.53 -15.22
N ILE A 66 11.66 6.00 -14.65
CA ILE A 66 10.42 6.74 -14.48
C ILE A 66 10.50 7.64 -13.25
N SER A 67 10.19 8.90 -13.42
CA SER A 67 10.06 9.86 -12.31
C SER A 67 8.59 10.04 -11.94
N LEU A 68 8.24 9.69 -10.72
CA LEU A 68 6.89 9.89 -10.19
C LEU A 68 6.67 11.36 -9.83
N ARG A 69 5.57 11.90 -10.32
CA ARG A 69 5.11 13.25 -9.98
C ARG A 69 3.62 13.20 -9.68
N PHE A 70 3.23 13.75 -8.56
CA PHE A 70 1.84 13.91 -8.17
C PHE A 70 1.49 15.40 -8.08
N ALA A 71 0.27 15.74 -8.44
CA ALA A 71 -0.24 17.10 -8.24
C ALA A 71 -0.28 17.43 -6.73
N SER A 72 -0.06 18.71 -6.42
CA SER A 72 -0.15 19.20 -5.06
C SER A 72 -1.54 18.90 -4.47
N ARG A 73 -1.57 18.42 -3.24
CA ARG A 73 -2.80 17.99 -2.56
C ARG A 73 -2.94 18.68 -1.20
N ARG A 74 -4.17 19.10 -0.91
CA ARG A 74 -4.48 19.63 0.42
C ARG A 74 -4.66 18.48 1.40
N MET A 75 -3.75 18.40 2.37
CA MET A 75 -3.78 17.39 3.42
C MET A 75 -4.25 18.01 4.76
N ASN A 76 -4.75 17.18 5.67
CA ASN A 76 -5.15 17.66 6.97
C ASN A 76 -3.92 18.08 7.83
N PRO A 77 -4.09 18.94 8.85
CA PRO A 77 -2.96 19.45 9.65
C PRO A 77 -2.15 18.35 10.36
N LYS A 78 -2.80 17.28 10.84
CA LYS A 78 -2.10 16.17 11.52
C LYS A 78 -1.20 15.41 10.57
N TYR A 79 -1.66 15.15 9.35
CA TYR A 79 -0.86 14.56 8.30
C TYR A 79 0.35 15.45 7.95
N LEU A 80 0.13 16.76 7.75
CA LEU A 80 1.20 17.70 7.44
C LEU A 80 2.23 17.81 8.57
N ASN A 81 1.84 17.67 9.83
CA ASN A 81 2.78 17.60 10.94
C ASN A 81 3.65 16.34 10.87
N ASN A 82 3.05 15.19 10.55
CA ASN A 82 3.81 13.96 10.33
C ASN A 82 4.80 14.12 9.16
N TYR A 83 4.35 14.67 8.04
CA TYR A 83 5.21 14.96 6.89
C TYR A 83 6.41 15.84 7.27
N ARG A 84 6.19 16.96 7.97
CA ARG A 84 7.29 17.86 8.40
C ARG A 84 8.27 17.14 9.33
N GLN A 85 7.76 16.38 10.28
CA GLN A 85 8.57 15.59 11.19
C GLN A 85 9.42 14.55 10.43
N ARG A 86 8.79 13.79 9.53
CA ARG A 86 9.51 12.77 8.74
C ARG A 86 10.57 13.40 7.85
N LYS A 87 10.25 14.51 7.17
CA LYS A 87 11.21 15.26 6.37
C LYS A 87 12.42 15.69 7.18
N ALA A 88 12.20 16.34 8.32
CA ALA A 88 13.29 16.78 9.21
C ALA A 88 14.16 15.60 9.67
N LEU A 89 13.56 14.48 10.06
CA LEU A 89 14.32 13.27 10.44
C LEU A 89 15.17 12.74 9.30
N ARG A 90 14.65 12.65 8.09
CA ARG A 90 15.40 12.19 6.90
C ARG A 90 16.56 13.14 6.58
N GLU A 91 16.32 14.45 6.64
CA GLU A 91 17.36 15.48 6.45
C GLU A 91 18.47 15.36 7.49
N MET A 92 18.13 15.17 8.78
CA MET A 92 19.08 14.99 9.87
C MET A 92 19.91 13.71 9.73
N CYS A 93 19.30 12.62 9.27
CA CYS A 93 19.98 11.35 9.06
C CYS A 93 20.79 11.30 7.76
N GLY A 94 20.58 12.25 6.85
CA GLY A 94 21.18 12.22 5.52
C GLY A 94 20.56 11.18 4.59
N ASP A 95 19.35 10.69 4.90
CA ASP A 95 18.66 9.68 4.11
C ASP A 95 18.10 10.32 2.81
N PRO A 96 18.29 9.70 1.63
CA PRO A 96 17.79 10.22 0.39
C PRO A 96 16.25 10.07 0.28
N PHE A 97 15.59 11.10 -0.22
CA PHE A 97 14.16 11.08 -0.53
C PHE A 97 13.81 12.04 -1.67
N SER A 98 12.66 11.84 -2.30
CA SER A 98 12.06 12.82 -3.21
C SER A 98 10.89 13.49 -2.51
N ASP A 99 10.90 14.82 -2.46
CA ASP A 99 9.90 15.62 -1.76
C ASP A 99 8.78 16.07 -2.71
N LEU A 100 7.54 15.70 -2.39
CA LEU A 100 6.34 16.13 -3.11
C LEU A 100 5.71 17.41 -2.54
N GLY A 101 6.29 17.97 -1.44
CA GLY A 101 5.75 19.12 -0.72
C GLY A 101 4.66 18.78 0.31
N PHE A 102 4.18 17.54 0.32
CA PHE A 102 3.19 17.02 1.27
C PHE A 102 3.39 15.55 1.62
N ALA A 103 4.24 14.84 0.88
CA ALA A 103 4.65 13.45 1.14
C ALA A 103 6.07 13.23 0.65
N LEU A 104 6.72 12.18 1.11
CA LEU A 104 8.06 11.78 0.72
C LEU A 104 8.01 10.47 -0.05
N LEU A 105 8.74 10.39 -1.18
CA LEU A 105 8.99 9.14 -1.88
C LEU A 105 10.35 8.59 -1.44
N ILE A 106 10.35 7.36 -0.94
CA ILE A 106 11.53 6.72 -0.37
C ILE A 106 11.89 5.51 -1.23
N ARG A 107 13.13 5.43 -1.68
CA ARG A 107 13.64 4.26 -2.42
C ARG A 107 13.97 3.15 -1.45
N GLN A 108 13.05 2.21 -1.28
CA GLN A 108 13.17 1.01 -0.42
C GLN A 108 12.17 -0.06 -0.85
N SER A 109 12.47 -1.32 -0.54
CA SER A 109 11.64 -2.49 -0.88
C SER A 109 10.61 -2.85 0.19
N GLU A 110 10.76 -2.30 1.40
CA GLU A 110 9.84 -2.53 2.50
C GLU A 110 8.65 -1.55 2.44
N PHE A 111 7.53 -1.95 3.01
CA PHE A 111 6.38 -1.06 3.19
C PHE A 111 6.73 0.08 4.15
N SER A 112 6.41 1.30 3.76
CA SER A 112 6.61 2.43 4.65
C SER A 112 5.74 2.29 5.90
N GLN A 113 6.35 2.54 7.05
CA GLN A 113 5.66 2.57 8.35
C GLN A 113 5.22 3.99 8.72
N ALA A 114 5.59 4.99 7.94
CA ALA A 114 5.25 6.39 8.18
C ALA A 114 4.14 6.86 7.24
N LEU A 115 3.16 7.52 7.81
CA LEU A 115 1.95 7.98 7.12
C LEU A 115 2.20 8.84 5.88
N SER A 116 3.25 9.65 5.90
CA SER A 116 3.61 10.59 4.84
C SER A 116 4.77 10.13 3.96
N GLU A 117 5.15 8.87 4.06
CA GLU A 117 6.17 8.26 3.22
C GLU A 117 5.55 7.19 2.32
N VAL A 118 5.95 7.15 1.07
CA VAL A 118 5.56 6.12 0.10
C VAL A 118 6.83 5.46 -0.42
N SER A 119 6.90 4.14 -0.31
CA SER A 119 8.04 3.37 -0.81
C SER A 119 8.00 3.27 -2.33
N VAL A 120 9.16 3.36 -2.97
CA VAL A 120 9.30 3.25 -4.43
C VAL A 120 10.40 2.26 -4.76
N VAL A 121 10.08 1.27 -5.58
CA VAL A 121 11.00 0.25 -6.09
C VAL A 121 11.09 0.37 -7.60
N GLU A 122 12.29 0.55 -8.13
CA GLU A 122 12.52 0.47 -9.57
C GLU A 122 12.71 -1.00 -9.98
N TYR A 123 12.10 -1.40 -11.08
CA TYR A 123 12.26 -2.72 -11.67
C TYR A 123 12.69 -2.63 -13.14
N ASP A 124 13.37 -3.66 -13.61
CA ASP A 124 13.77 -3.81 -15.03
C ASP A 124 12.81 -4.71 -15.79
N ASP A 125 12.25 -5.72 -15.12
CA ASP A 125 11.34 -6.71 -15.71
C ASP A 125 10.13 -6.96 -14.80
N LEU A 126 8.94 -6.98 -15.38
CA LEU A 126 7.69 -7.27 -14.65
C LEU A 126 7.69 -8.66 -13.98
N SER A 127 8.51 -9.60 -14.46
CA SER A 127 8.66 -10.91 -13.80
C SER A 127 9.21 -10.79 -12.37
N GLN A 128 10.07 -9.80 -12.10
CA GLN A 128 10.60 -9.50 -10.76
C GLN A 128 9.46 -9.04 -9.84
N VAL A 129 8.60 -8.14 -10.34
CA VAL A 129 7.42 -7.68 -9.61
C VAL A 129 6.44 -8.83 -9.36
N ALA A 130 6.18 -9.66 -10.37
CA ALA A 130 5.31 -10.82 -10.23
C ALA A 130 5.83 -11.83 -9.20
N ALA A 131 7.15 -12.04 -9.13
CA ALA A 131 7.77 -12.89 -8.11
C ALA A 131 7.58 -12.29 -6.70
N TRP A 132 7.86 -11.00 -6.55
CA TRP A 132 7.67 -10.28 -5.29
C TRP A 132 6.22 -10.32 -4.81
N LEU A 133 5.24 -10.07 -5.71
CA LEU A 133 3.81 -10.12 -5.37
C LEU A 133 3.38 -11.51 -4.88
N ARG A 134 3.91 -12.59 -5.45
CA ARG A 134 3.63 -13.96 -4.99
C ARG A 134 4.22 -14.25 -3.61
N GLU A 135 5.44 -13.78 -3.37
CA GLU A 135 6.11 -13.94 -2.07
C GLU A 135 5.37 -13.22 -0.94
N HIS A 136 4.84 -12.01 -1.23
CA HIS A 136 4.16 -11.16 -0.27
C HIS A 136 2.62 -11.24 -0.33
N ASP A 137 2.05 -12.21 -1.08
CA ASP A 137 0.59 -12.28 -1.30
C ASP A 137 -0.22 -12.22 -0.01
N ALA A 138 0.27 -12.87 1.06
CA ALA A 138 -0.37 -12.87 2.36
C ALA A 138 -0.43 -11.47 3.02
N GLU A 139 0.40 -10.52 2.61
CA GLU A 139 0.47 -9.15 3.15
C GLU A 139 -0.28 -8.14 2.28
N LEU A 140 -0.78 -8.57 1.11
CA LEU A 140 -1.41 -7.66 0.15
C LEU A 140 -2.92 -7.57 0.33
N GLN A 141 -3.45 -6.35 0.21
CA GLN A 141 -4.88 -6.07 0.14
C GLN A 141 -5.33 -5.75 -1.29
N CYS A 142 -4.62 -4.86 -1.99
CA CYS A 142 -4.88 -4.50 -3.38
C CYS A 142 -3.58 -4.38 -4.17
N VAL A 143 -3.65 -4.67 -5.47
CA VAL A 143 -2.61 -4.40 -6.47
C VAL A 143 -3.20 -3.47 -7.52
N VAL A 144 -2.85 -2.18 -7.44
CA VAL A 144 -3.32 -1.16 -8.39
C VAL A 144 -2.45 -1.20 -9.64
N SER A 145 -2.99 -1.67 -10.75
CA SER A 145 -2.22 -1.79 -12.00
C SER A 145 -3.09 -2.11 -13.20
N ASP A 146 -2.61 -1.71 -14.38
CA ASP A 146 -3.14 -2.15 -15.68
C ASP A 146 -2.15 -3.07 -16.44
N CYS A 147 -0.93 -3.28 -15.91
CA CYS A 147 0.14 -3.97 -16.63
C CYS A 147 0.56 -5.32 -16.02
N ILE A 148 0.00 -5.74 -14.90
CA ILE A 148 0.30 -7.03 -14.27
C ILE A 148 -1.00 -7.76 -13.93
N ASP A 149 -0.99 -9.09 -14.04
CA ASP A 149 -2.13 -9.91 -13.63
C ASP A 149 -1.96 -10.36 -12.17
N HIS A 150 -3.02 -10.20 -11.36
CA HIS A 150 -3.06 -10.59 -9.96
C HIS A 150 -4.51 -10.74 -9.49
N SER A 151 -4.79 -11.69 -8.61
CA SER A 151 -6.15 -11.97 -8.09
C SER A 151 -6.78 -10.77 -7.35
N ARG A 152 -5.93 -9.89 -6.76
CA ARG A 152 -6.36 -8.66 -6.05
C ARG A 152 -6.10 -7.40 -6.86
N ARG A 153 -5.99 -7.54 -8.20
CA ARG A 153 -5.79 -6.38 -9.07
C ARG A 153 -7.03 -5.50 -9.09
N VAL A 154 -6.80 -4.20 -8.96
CA VAL A 154 -7.82 -3.16 -9.10
C VAL A 154 -7.34 -2.06 -10.05
N PRO A 155 -8.22 -1.43 -10.85
CA PRO A 155 -7.86 -0.28 -11.67
C PRO A 155 -7.44 0.93 -10.82
N PHE A 156 -6.71 1.87 -11.42
CA PHE A 156 -6.36 3.14 -10.81
C PHE A 156 -7.59 3.90 -10.30
N GLY A 157 -7.53 4.43 -9.09
CA GLY A 157 -8.61 5.17 -8.44
C GLY A 157 -9.71 4.28 -7.84
N ARG A 158 -9.52 2.95 -7.82
CA ARG A 158 -10.53 2.01 -7.33
C ARG A 158 -10.15 1.27 -6.06
N SER A 159 -8.97 1.50 -5.51
CA SER A 159 -8.54 0.79 -4.30
C SER A 159 -9.50 1.00 -3.10
N GLN A 160 -10.10 2.19 -2.99
CA GLN A 160 -11.04 2.55 -1.92
C GLN A 160 -12.51 2.26 -2.26
N GLN A 161 -12.79 1.56 -3.36
CA GLN A 161 -14.14 1.24 -3.82
C GLN A 161 -14.32 -0.29 -3.95
N PRO A 162 -14.31 -1.03 -2.82
CA PRO A 162 -14.51 -2.48 -2.85
C PRO A 162 -15.90 -2.85 -3.36
N THR A 163 -15.99 -3.96 -4.06
CA THR A 163 -17.26 -4.60 -4.43
C THR A 163 -17.76 -5.47 -3.27
N LEU A 164 -18.96 -6.03 -3.39
CA LEU A 164 -19.52 -6.94 -2.38
C LEU A 164 -18.72 -8.25 -2.24
N SER A 165 -17.97 -8.62 -3.27
CA SER A 165 -17.12 -9.82 -3.30
C SER A 165 -15.67 -9.55 -2.88
N ASP A 166 -15.30 -8.30 -2.63
CA ASP A 166 -13.95 -7.93 -2.14
C ASP A 166 -13.88 -8.08 -0.62
N TYR A 167 -13.77 -9.31 -0.16
CA TYR A 167 -13.66 -9.59 1.27
C TYR A 167 -12.39 -9.00 1.88
N PRO A 168 -12.49 -8.39 3.08
CA PRO A 168 -11.30 -7.98 3.81
C PRO A 168 -10.36 -9.17 4.03
N ASP A 169 -9.07 -8.98 3.72
CA ASP A 169 -8.02 -10.02 3.78
C ASP A 169 -8.30 -11.25 2.90
N ALA A 170 -9.15 -11.12 1.88
CA ALA A 170 -9.60 -12.19 1.00
C ALA A 170 -10.23 -13.39 1.76
N VAL A 171 -10.82 -13.15 2.93
CA VAL A 171 -11.50 -14.17 3.72
C VAL A 171 -13.00 -13.93 3.73
N ASP A 172 -13.76 -14.90 3.21
CA ASP A 172 -15.21 -14.92 3.33
C ASP A 172 -15.60 -15.22 4.78
N VAL A 173 -16.10 -14.17 5.47
CA VAL A 173 -16.51 -14.30 6.88
C VAL A 173 -17.77 -15.14 7.01
N MET A 174 -18.65 -15.14 6.02
CA MET A 174 -19.86 -15.94 6.05
C MET A 174 -19.54 -17.43 5.93
N GLU A 175 -18.66 -17.80 4.99
CA GLU A 175 -18.15 -19.16 4.88
C GLU A 175 -17.47 -19.60 6.19
N PHE A 176 -16.59 -18.73 6.74
CA PHE A 176 -15.95 -19.01 8.04
C PHE A 176 -16.97 -19.28 9.16
N LEU A 177 -18.09 -18.54 9.21
CA LEU A 177 -19.13 -18.71 10.24
C LEU A 177 -20.02 -19.93 10.00
N TYR A 178 -20.23 -20.31 8.73
CA TYR A 178 -21.00 -21.52 8.40
C TYR A 178 -20.28 -22.80 8.79
N ASP A 179 -18.96 -22.76 8.83
CA ASP A 179 -18.12 -23.91 9.14
C ASP A 179 -17.77 -24.01 10.65
N LEU A 180 -18.34 -23.16 11.51
CA LEU A 180 -18.19 -23.22 12.97
C LEU A 180 -19.15 -24.26 13.57
#